data_772aa0b7497cb7ed049091d9b30e2954
#
_entry.id   772aa0b7497cb7ed049091d9b30e2954
#
_cell.length_a   1.000
_cell.length_b   1.000
_cell.length_c   1.000
_cell.angle_alpha   90.00
_cell.angle_beta   90.00
_cell.angle_gamma   90.00
#
_symmetry.space_group_name_H-M   'P 1'
#
loop_
_entity.id
_entity.type
_entity.pdbx_description
1 polymer ?
#
loop_
_entity_poly.entity_id
_entity_poly.type
_entity_poly.pdbx_seq_one_letter_code
_entity_poly.pdbx_strand_id
1 'polypeptide(L)'
;MRTQARIDILFVALLSIFICASSAFATTKGLSQIVTPDLQDEGDLSLSLQIQDKRIANPYELQAEMGLTKWAEVAVFRGFQPDDWILGTEFGLLTKEPYLLSVGFVNWSPHLSVDPQPYIEAGYYTEHHKFIIGGIHAGYKNEAILGYAYDFNKQWRVQVDFQSGRENSSTIGFTWNITPDFQVNPAIYFANYHPERLMGYVVFTYTFHLRGDKKEPAGASPK
;
A
#
# COMPACT_ATOMS: atom_id res chain seq x y z
N MET A 1 14.95 25.27 -32.64
CA MET A 1 13.61 25.70 -32.19
C MET A 1 12.55 24.59 -32.15
N ARG A 2 12.44 23.64 -33.10
CA ARG A 2 11.42 22.56 -33.07
C ARG A 2 11.59 21.50 -31.98
N THR A 3 12.81 21.27 -31.51
CA THR A 3 13.10 20.24 -30.48
C THR A 3 12.74 20.72 -29.07
N GLN A 4 13.00 22.01 -28.78
CA GLN A 4 12.65 22.63 -27.49
C GLN A 4 11.14 22.64 -27.27
N ALA A 5 10.37 23.04 -28.30
CA ALA A 5 8.91 23.04 -28.23
C ALA A 5 8.28 21.65 -27.98
N ARG A 6 8.94 20.57 -28.42
CA ARG A 6 8.47 19.19 -28.14
C ARG A 6 8.74 18.75 -26.71
N ILE A 7 9.85 19.17 -26.11
CA ILE A 7 10.19 18.89 -24.71
C ILE A 7 9.24 19.68 -23.80
N ASP A 8 8.95 20.93 -24.14
CA ASP A 8 8.02 21.77 -23.37
C ASP A 8 6.60 21.22 -23.43
N ILE A 9 6.15 20.73 -24.58
CA ILE A 9 4.84 20.07 -24.75
C ILE A 9 4.78 18.75 -23.97
N LEU A 10 5.85 17.96 -23.96
CA LEU A 10 5.91 16.71 -23.20
C LEU A 10 5.90 16.99 -21.68
N PHE A 11 6.61 18.03 -21.25
CA PHE A 11 6.65 18.45 -19.85
C PHE A 11 5.31 19.06 -19.40
N VAL A 12 4.67 19.87 -20.24
CA VAL A 12 3.32 20.39 -19.99
C VAL A 12 2.27 19.27 -20.03
N ALA A 13 2.39 18.31 -20.94
CA ALA A 13 1.50 17.14 -21.00
C ALA A 13 1.71 16.22 -19.78
N LEU A 14 2.94 16.02 -19.31
CA LEU A 14 3.19 15.34 -18.05
C LEU A 14 2.68 16.13 -16.83
N LEU A 15 2.77 17.45 -16.84
CA LEU A 15 2.30 18.33 -15.75
C LEU A 15 0.78 18.49 -15.75
N SER A 16 0.12 18.51 -16.93
CA SER A 16 -1.34 18.65 -17.05
C SER A 16 -2.14 17.37 -16.71
N ILE A 17 -1.46 16.21 -16.55
CA ILE A 17 -2.07 14.97 -16.04
C ILE A 17 -2.42 15.10 -14.55
N PHE A 18 -2.14 16.21 -13.87
CA PHE A 18 -2.09 16.35 -12.42
C PHE A 18 -3.25 17.07 -11.71
N ILE A 19 -4.41 17.31 -12.31
CA ILE A 19 -5.47 18.09 -11.64
C ILE A 19 -6.88 17.48 -11.79
N CYS A 20 -7.51 17.09 -10.69
CA CYS A 20 -8.93 16.86 -10.31
C CYS A 20 -9.19 15.54 -9.55
N ALA A 21 -9.93 15.64 -8.47
CA ALA A 21 -9.91 14.73 -7.33
C ALA A 21 -11.20 13.96 -7.00
N SER A 22 -11.08 12.83 -6.35
CA SER A 22 -11.93 12.31 -5.25
C SER A 22 -11.34 11.07 -4.58
N SER A 23 -11.83 10.78 -3.40
CA SER A 23 -11.26 9.90 -2.39
C SER A 23 -10.97 8.48 -2.89
N ALA A 24 -9.71 8.11 -2.92
CA ALA A 24 -9.24 6.74 -2.97
C ALA A 24 -8.72 6.37 -1.58
N PHE A 25 -8.95 5.16 -1.14
CA PHE A 25 -8.29 4.62 0.04
C PHE A 25 -6.90 4.17 -0.41
N ALA A 26 -5.90 4.88 0.08
CA ALA A 26 -4.51 4.58 -0.23
C ALA A 26 -3.86 4.02 1.02
N THR A 27 -3.30 2.84 0.92
CA THR A 27 -2.50 2.24 1.98
C THR A 27 -1.03 2.45 1.67
N THR A 28 -0.22 2.71 2.67
CA THR A 28 1.21 2.40 2.64
C THR A 28 1.37 0.90 2.34
N LYS A 29 2.49 0.28 2.49
CA LYS A 29 2.63 -1.18 2.30
C LYS A 29 1.49 -1.92 3.02
N GLY A 30 0.86 -2.90 2.36
CA GLY A 30 -0.33 -3.52 2.92
C GLY A 30 -0.65 -4.91 2.39
N LEU A 31 -1.73 -5.51 2.91
CA LEU A 31 -2.32 -6.73 2.36
C LEU A 31 -3.12 -6.37 1.09
N SER A 32 -4.45 -6.37 1.17
CA SER A 32 -5.28 -5.97 0.02
C SER A 32 -6.00 -4.64 0.27
N GLN A 33 -6.50 -4.44 1.49
CA GLN A 33 -7.21 -3.21 1.87
C GLN A 33 -6.49 -2.46 3.01
N ILE A 34 -5.91 -3.17 3.96
CA ILE A 34 -5.30 -2.60 5.16
C ILE A 34 -3.79 -2.38 4.98
N VAL A 35 -3.24 -1.39 5.67
CA VAL A 35 -1.80 -1.24 5.90
C VAL A 35 -1.25 -2.40 6.72
N THR A 36 0.05 -2.56 6.77
CA THR A 36 0.73 -3.57 7.60
C THR A 36 1.90 -2.94 8.34
N PRO A 37 2.20 -3.34 9.59
CA PRO A 37 3.21 -2.68 10.43
C PRO A 37 4.67 -2.99 10.04
N ASP A 38 4.90 -3.68 8.92
CA ASP A 38 6.22 -3.92 8.35
C ASP A 38 6.56 -2.82 7.33
N LEU A 39 7.45 -1.93 7.70
CA LEU A 39 7.89 -0.81 6.88
C LEU A 39 8.66 -1.25 5.64
N GLN A 40 8.64 -0.40 4.61
CA GLN A 40 9.55 -0.48 3.47
C GLN A 40 11.00 -0.36 3.95
N ASP A 41 11.91 -1.16 3.39
CA ASP A 41 13.34 -1.10 3.75
C ASP A 41 13.94 0.28 3.40
N GLU A 42 14.86 0.75 4.24
CA GLU A 42 15.51 2.05 4.07
C GLU A 42 16.23 2.17 2.72
N GLY A 43 15.79 3.10 1.88
CA GLY A 43 16.29 3.32 0.53
C GLY A 43 15.61 2.48 -0.54
N ASP A 44 14.59 1.71 -0.20
CA ASP A 44 13.75 1.03 -1.18
C ASP A 44 12.61 1.95 -1.63
N LEU A 45 12.37 1.98 -2.94
CA LEU A 45 11.26 2.68 -3.57
C LEU A 45 10.40 1.67 -4.32
N SER A 46 9.16 1.49 -3.89
CA SER A 46 8.16 0.69 -4.59
C SER A 46 7.28 1.58 -5.46
N LEU A 47 7.12 1.21 -6.72
CA LEU A 47 6.14 1.81 -7.62
C LEU A 47 5.07 0.79 -7.94
N SER A 48 3.80 1.17 -7.73
CA SER A 48 2.67 0.27 -7.95
C SER A 48 1.65 0.88 -8.90
N LEU A 49 1.05 0.03 -9.72
CA LEU A 49 -0.16 0.32 -10.48
C LEU A 49 -1.30 -0.50 -9.91
N GLN A 50 -2.31 0.18 -9.38
CA GLN A 50 -3.53 -0.42 -8.88
C GLN A 50 -4.65 -0.29 -9.89
N ILE A 51 -5.38 -1.38 -10.12
CA ILE A 51 -6.59 -1.42 -10.95
C ILE A 51 -7.69 -2.07 -10.11
N GLN A 52 -8.81 -1.38 -9.96
CA GLN A 52 -9.88 -1.88 -9.09
C GLN A 52 -11.27 -1.47 -9.56
N ASP A 53 -12.27 -2.16 -9.03
CA ASP A 53 -13.67 -1.78 -9.25
C ASP A 53 -13.92 -0.37 -8.70
N LYS A 54 -14.55 0.49 -9.48
CA LYS A 54 -14.90 1.87 -9.10
C LYS A 54 -15.78 1.98 -7.85
N ARG A 55 -16.37 0.88 -7.39
CA ARG A 55 -17.15 0.82 -6.15
C ARG A 55 -16.25 0.68 -4.91
N ILE A 56 -14.98 0.27 -5.09
CA ILE A 56 -13.99 0.27 -4.00
C ILE A 56 -13.51 1.70 -3.79
N ALA A 57 -12.90 2.27 -4.83
CA ALA A 57 -12.35 3.62 -4.84
C ALA A 57 -12.00 4.05 -6.27
N ASN A 58 -10.96 4.85 -6.45
CA ASN A 58 -10.45 5.25 -7.77
C ASN A 58 -10.08 4.01 -8.59
N PRO A 59 -10.63 3.83 -9.81
CA PRO A 59 -10.43 2.59 -10.58
C PRO A 59 -8.99 2.39 -11.06
N TYR A 60 -8.22 3.46 -11.15
CA TYR A 60 -6.80 3.42 -11.56
C TYR A 60 -5.99 4.33 -10.65
N GLU A 61 -4.94 3.79 -10.06
CA GLU A 61 -4.09 4.53 -9.15
C GLU A 61 -2.62 4.16 -9.35
N LEU A 62 -1.75 5.16 -9.40
CA LEU A 62 -0.30 5.00 -9.27
C LEU A 62 0.11 5.27 -7.83
N GLN A 63 0.97 4.42 -7.30
CA GLN A 63 1.47 4.52 -5.94
C GLN A 63 3.00 4.56 -5.97
N ALA A 64 3.58 5.38 -5.11
CA ALA A 64 5.01 5.41 -4.85
C ALA A 64 5.22 5.39 -3.33
N GLU A 65 5.92 4.38 -2.84
CA GLU A 65 6.22 4.20 -1.42
C GLU A 65 7.72 4.12 -1.22
N MET A 66 8.25 4.84 -0.24
CA MET A 66 9.68 4.92 0.00
C MET A 66 10.02 4.74 1.48
N GLY A 67 10.87 3.79 1.79
CA GLY A 67 11.52 3.67 3.09
C GLY A 67 12.55 4.79 3.28
N LEU A 68 12.23 5.76 4.12
CA LEU A 68 13.12 6.89 4.40
C LEU A 68 14.23 6.52 5.38
N THR A 69 13.87 5.74 6.38
CA THR A 69 14.75 5.23 7.44
C THR A 69 14.27 3.85 7.86
N LYS A 70 14.97 3.18 8.77
CA LYS A 70 14.56 1.89 9.35
C LYS A 70 13.26 1.95 10.17
N TRP A 71 12.74 3.14 10.42
CA TRP A 71 11.58 3.37 11.29
C TRP A 71 10.57 4.35 10.70
N ALA A 72 10.74 4.79 9.45
CA ALA A 72 9.82 5.71 8.79
C ALA A 72 9.74 5.48 7.29
N GLU A 73 8.52 5.48 6.77
CA GLU A 73 8.23 5.47 5.35
C GLU A 73 7.19 6.54 4.97
N VAL A 74 7.16 6.85 3.70
CA VAL A 74 6.20 7.78 3.09
C VAL A 74 5.60 7.15 1.85
N ALA A 75 4.32 7.39 1.63
CA ALA A 75 3.60 6.95 0.45
C ALA A 75 2.89 8.14 -0.21
N VAL A 76 2.91 8.12 -1.54
CA VAL A 76 2.22 9.09 -2.39
C VAL A 76 1.42 8.30 -3.41
N PHE A 77 0.13 8.62 -3.51
CA PHE A 77 -0.78 7.94 -4.41
C PHE A 77 -1.43 8.96 -5.33
N ARG A 78 -1.65 8.56 -6.56
CA ARG A 78 -2.37 9.34 -7.54
C ARG A 78 -3.47 8.53 -8.18
N GLY A 79 -4.70 8.90 -7.89
CA GLY A 79 -5.88 8.42 -8.59
C GLY A 79 -6.08 9.17 -9.92
N PHE A 80 -6.66 8.49 -10.92
CA PHE A 80 -6.91 9.08 -12.24
C PHE A 80 -8.37 9.34 -12.53
N GLN A 81 -9.29 8.74 -11.78
CA GLN A 81 -10.74 8.90 -12.00
C GLN A 81 -11.52 8.83 -10.68
N PRO A 82 -11.72 9.97 -10.06
CA PRO A 82 -11.23 11.31 -10.40
C PRO A 82 -9.76 11.49 -10.03
N ASP A 83 -9.15 12.53 -10.57
CA ASP A 83 -7.73 12.81 -10.36
C ASP A 83 -7.51 13.40 -8.96
N ASP A 84 -6.74 12.71 -8.11
CA ASP A 84 -6.40 13.13 -6.77
C ASP A 84 -5.01 12.70 -6.34
N TRP A 85 -4.45 13.46 -5.41
CA TRP A 85 -3.23 13.12 -4.71
C TRP A 85 -3.53 12.79 -3.26
N ILE A 86 -3.03 11.65 -2.85
CA ILE A 86 -3.20 11.16 -1.49
C ILE A 86 -1.83 10.88 -0.90
N LEU A 87 -1.66 11.25 0.33
CA LEU A 87 -0.42 11.08 1.09
C LEU A 87 -0.67 10.16 2.28
N GLY A 88 0.33 9.36 2.59
CA GLY A 88 0.41 8.54 3.79
C GLY A 88 1.82 8.54 4.36
N THR A 89 1.94 8.24 5.63
CA THR A 89 3.22 7.98 6.28
C THR A 89 3.04 6.98 7.40
N GLU A 90 4.09 6.22 7.66
CA GLU A 90 4.14 5.24 8.73
C GLU A 90 5.43 5.36 9.53
N PHE A 91 5.33 5.17 10.83
CA PHE A 91 6.44 5.16 11.78
C PHE A 91 6.42 3.86 12.58
N GLY A 92 7.47 3.07 12.46
CA GLY A 92 7.67 1.86 13.22
C GLY A 92 8.15 2.18 14.64
N LEU A 93 7.32 1.86 15.62
CA LEU A 93 7.66 1.97 17.04
C LEU A 93 8.38 0.71 17.53
N LEU A 94 8.05 -0.45 16.93
CA LEU A 94 8.73 -1.72 17.11
C LEU A 94 8.86 -2.36 15.72
N THR A 95 10.09 -2.49 15.24
CA THR A 95 10.40 -2.92 13.86
C THR A 95 11.14 -4.26 13.80
N LYS A 96 11.12 -5.02 14.88
CA LYS A 96 11.83 -6.30 14.96
C LYS A 96 10.86 -7.45 15.20
N GLU A 97 10.83 -8.35 14.23
CA GLU A 97 10.07 -9.60 14.35
C GLU A 97 10.44 -10.40 15.63
N PRO A 98 9.51 -11.14 16.21
CA PRO A 98 8.17 -11.43 15.67
C PRO A 98 7.10 -10.37 15.98
N TYR A 99 7.39 -9.34 16.77
CA TYR A 99 6.43 -8.34 17.18
C TYR A 99 6.74 -7.00 16.50
N LEU A 100 5.76 -6.48 15.78
CA LEU A 100 5.82 -5.19 15.12
C LEU A 100 4.76 -4.27 15.71
N LEU A 101 5.05 -2.96 15.73
CA LEU A 101 4.10 -1.94 16.13
C LEU A 101 4.38 -0.69 15.32
N SER A 102 3.36 -0.15 14.69
CA SER A 102 3.47 1.07 13.93
C SER A 102 2.33 2.04 14.21
N VAL A 103 2.56 3.29 13.86
CA VAL A 103 1.57 4.37 13.84
C VAL A 103 1.77 5.18 12.58
N GLY A 104 0.71 5.76 12.06
CA GLY A 104 0.81 6.56 10.87
C GLY A 104 -0.47 7.30 10.56
N PHE A 105 -0.54 7.82 9.37
CA PHE A 105 -1.79 8.27 8.77
C PHE A 105 -1.84 7.89 7.30
N VAL A 106 -3.03 7.69 6.80
CA VAL A 106 -3.35 7.47 5.38
C VAL A 106 -4.41 8.46 4.92
N ASN A 107 -4.69 8.45 3.64
CA ASN A 107 -5.81 9.17 3.01
C ASN A 107 -5.81 10.69 3.21
N TRP A 108 -4.65 11.31 3.46
CA TRP A 108 -4.55 12.75 3.48
C TRP A 108 -4.50 13.30 2.06
N SER A 109 -5.53 14.06 1.68
CA SER A 109 -5.55 14.81 0.42
C SER A 109 -5.69 16.30 0.68
N PRO A 110 -4.59 17.07 0.53
CA PRO A 110 -4.64 18.52 0.72
C PRO A 110 -5.50 19.21 -0.35
N HIS A 111 -5.73 18.57 -1.49
CA HIS A 111 -6.50 19.11 -2.60
C HIS A 111 -8.00 19.01 -2.39
N LEU A 112 -8.46 17.91 -1.79
CA LEU A 112 -9.87 17.63 -1.52
C LEU A 112 -10.30 18.03 -0.11
N SER A 113 -9.41 18.60 0.68
CA SER A 113 -9.67 18.85 2.10
C SER A 113 -10.11 17.58 2.84
N VAL A 114 -9.51 16.44 2.47
CA VAL A 114 -9.70 15.18 3.20
C VAL A 114 -8.69 15.14 4.32
N ASP A 115 -9.19 15.04 5.55
CA ASP A 115 -8.38 14.94 6.75
C ASP A 115 -7.59 13.62 6.78
N PRO A 116 -6.34 13.64 7.28
CA PRO A 116 -5.58 12.42 7.47
C PRO A 116 -6.30 11.48 8.43
N GLN A 117 -6.26 10.20 8.12
CA GLN A 117 -6.83 9.13 8.92
C GLN A 117 -5.70 8.47 9.73
N PRO A 118 -5.48 8.89 10.99
CA PRO A 118 -4.46 8.30 11.83
C PRO A 118 -4.81 6.88 12.21
N TYR A 119 -3.79 6.02 12.29
CA TYR A 119 -3.93 4.63 12.67
C TYR A 119 -2.83 4.16 13.60
N ILE A 120 -3.09 3.03 14.24
CA ILE A 120 -2.13 2.24 14.99
C ILE A 120 -2.31 0.77 14.65
N GLU A 121 -1.22 0.06 14.42
CA GLU A 121 -1.24 -1.37 14.08
C GLU A 121 -0.15 -2.13 14.82
N ALA A 122 -0.50 -3.36 15.22
CA ALA A 122 0.42 -4.33 15.77
C ALA A 122 0.42 -5.59 14.90
N GLY A 123 1.60 -6.17 14.73
CA GLY A 123 1.82 -7.40 13.98
C GLY A 123 2.53 -8.46 14.81
N TYR A 124 2.15 -9.72 14.59
CA TYR A 124 2.91 -10.88 15.04
C TYR A 124 3.27 -11.72 13.82
N TYR A 125 4.55 -11.70 13.47
CA TYR A 125 5.09 -12.31 12.26
C TYR A 125 5.98 -13.50 12.60
N THR A 126 5.78 -14.59 11.90
CA THR A 126 6.62 -15.79 11.93
C THR A 126 7.09 -16.10 10.51
N GLU A 127 7.86 -17.16 10.32
CA GLU A 127 8.34 -17.57 9.01
C GLU A 127 7.21 -17.72 7.96
N HIS A 128 6.03 -18.18 8.38
CA HIS A 128 4.91 -18.44 7.47
C HIS A 128 3.64 -17.63 7.77
N HIS A 129 3.49 -17.11 8.97
CA HIS A 129 2.24 -16.48 9.40
C HIS A 129 2.45 -15.02 9.77
N LYS A 130 1.55 -14.18 9.29
CA LYS A 130 1.46 -12.78 9.68
C LYS A 130 0.06 -12.53 10.24
N PHE A 131 -0.02 -12.07 11.47
CA PHE A 131 -1.25 -11.64 12.13
C PHE A 131 -1.17 -10.14 12.37
N ILE A 132 -2.21 -9.41 12.00
CA ILE A 132 -2.27 -7.96 12.10
C ILE A 132 -3.55 -7.58 12.83
N ILE A 133 -3.43 -6.66 13.76
CA ILE A 133 -4.56 -6.04 14.47
C ILE A 133 -4.28 -4.55 14.64
N GLY A 134 -5.28 -3.73 14.46
CA GLY A 134 -5.13 -2.29 14.58
C GLY A 134 -6.44 -1.54 14.66
N GLY A 135 -6.31 -0.23 14.64
CA GLY A 135 -7.42 0.70 14.56
C GLY A 135 -7.06 1.94 13.78
N ILE A 136 -8.01 2.46 13.05
CA ILE A 136 -7.92 3.68 12.26
C ILE A 136 -9.04 4.64 12.64
N HIS A 137 -8.73 5.93 12.70
CA HIS A 137 -9.74 6.97 12.88
C HIS A 137 -10.12 7.55 11.52
N ALA A 138 -11.24 7.07 10.97
CA ALA A 138 -11.75 7.45 9.67
C ALA A 138 -12.76 8.60 9.79
N GLY A 139 -12.26 9.83 9.79
CA GLY A 139 -13.06 11.05 9.89
C GLY A 139 -13.75 11.20 11.25
N TYR A 140 -14.92 10.62 11.45
CA TYR A 140 -15.70 10.71 12.69
C TYR A 140 -15.88 9.36 13.41
N LYS A 141 -15.25 8.29 12.91
CA LYS A 141 -15.39 6.93 13.43
C LYS A 141 -14.03 6.33 13.76
N ASN A 142 -14.04 5.47 14.77
CA ASN A 142 -12.94 4.54 15.01
C ASN A 142 -13.32 3.18 14.39
N GLU A 143 -12.45 2.64 13.58
CA GLU A 143 -12.63 1.39 12.88
C GLU A 143 -11.54 0.40 13.25
N ALA A 144 -11.89 -0.87 13.36
CA ALA A 144 -10.96 -1.94 13.62
C ALA A 144 -10.34 -2.43 12.30
N ILE A 145 -9.06 -2.77 12.35
CA ILE A 145 -8.30 -3.37 11.27
C ILE A 145 -7.87 -4.76 11.74
N LEU A 146 -8.09 -5.77 10.90
CA LEU A 146 -7.66 -7.14 11.13
C LEU A 146 -7.05 -7.70 9.85
N GLY A 147 -5.94 -8.41 9.96
CA GLY A 147 -5.29 -9.04 8.82
C GLY A 147 -4.65 -10.38 9.18
N TYR A 148 -4.64 -11.26 8.21
CA TYR A 148 -3.89 -12.50 8.28
C TYR A 148 -3.30 -12.83 6.90
N ALA A 149 -2.04 -13.23 6.90
CA ALA A 149 -1.40 -13.75 5.70
C ALA A 149 -0.63 -15.05 6.01
N TYR A 150 -0.58 -15.93 5.02
CA TYR A 150 0.17 -17.17 5.05
C TYR A 150 1.11 -17.24 3.85
N ASP A 151 2.41 -17.30 4.13
CA ASP A 151 3.47 -17.47 3.14
C ASP A 151 3.71 -18.97 2.90
N PHE A 152 3.24 -19.51 1.76
CA PHE A 152 3.53 -20.89 1.37
C PHE A 152 5.02 -21.10 1.09
N ASN A 153 5.61 -20.08 0.46
CA ASN A 153 7.02 -19.99 0.12
C ASN A 153 7.35 -18.53 -0.26
N LYS A 154 8.56 -18.25 -0.71
CA LYS A 154 9.00 -16.91 -1.13
C LYS A 154 8.21 -16.32 -2.31
N GLN A 155 7.50 -17.16 -3.08
CA GLN A 155 6.78 -16.74 -4.28
C GLN A 155 5.28 -16.50 -4.02
N TRP A 156 4.68 -17.24 -3.08
CA TRP A 156 3.23 -17.30 -2.93
C TRP A 156 2.81 -17.01 -1.50
N ARG A 157 1.93 -16.04 -1.37
CA ARG A 157 1.20 -15.68 -0.14
C ARG A 157 -0.28 -15.70 -0.40
N VAL A 158 -1.06 -16.21 0.52
CA VAL A 158 -2.52 -16.00 0.60
C VAL A 158 -2.78 -15.03 1.74
N GLN A 159 -3.79 -14.18 1.59
CA GLN A 159 -4.10 -13.17 2.59
C GLN A 159 -5.58 -12.87 2.67
N VAL A 160 -6.02 -12.52 3.86
CA VAL A 160 -7.36 -12.02 4.16
C VAL A 160 -7.23 -10.81 5.05
N ASP A 161 -8.04 -9.81 4.82
CA ASP A 161 -8.09 -8.65 5.70
C ASP A 161 -9.50 -8.07 5.83
N PHE A 162 -9.68 -7.26 6.84
CA PHE A 162 -10.94 -6.69 7.21
C PHE A 162 -10.72 -5.31 7.84
N GLN A 163 -11.47 -4.34 7.38
CA GLN A 163 -11.65 -3.05 8.06
C GLN A 163 -13.12 -2.90 8.42
N SER A 164 -13.41 -2.61 9.68
CA SER A 164 -14.78 -2.41 10.13
C SER A 164 -15.40 -1.13 9.54
N GLY A 165 -16.72 -1.01 9.59
CA GLY A 165 -17.46 0.08 8.95
C GLY A 165 -18.29 -0.42 7.77
N ARG A 166 -19.44 0.22 7.54
CA ARG A 166 -20.39 -0.18 6.47
C ARG A 166 -19.85 0.11 5.07
N GLU A 167 -19.01 1.11 4.96
CA GLU A 167 -18.33 1.59 3.74
C GLU A 167 -17.12 0.76 3.36
N ASN A 168 -16.60 -0.05 4.27
CA ASN A 168 -15.42 -0.88 4.09
C ASN A 168 -15.78 -2.30 3.67
N SER A 169 -14.76 -3.13 3.56
CA SER A 169 -14.87 -4.48 3.02
C SER A 169 -14.10 -5.50 3.88
N SER A 170 -14.42 -6.76 3.65
CA SER A 170 -13.54 -7.89 3.92
C SER A 170 -12.90 -8.29 2.60
N THR A 171 -11.66 -8.74 2.62
CA THR A 171 -10.96 -9.13 1.40
C THR A 171 -10.41 -10.55 1.49
N ILE A 172 -10.24 -11.16 0.35
CA ILE A 172 -9.42 -12.34 0.16
C ILE A 172 -8.56 -12.15 -1.09
N GLY A 173 -7.27 -12.35 -0.95
CA GLY A 173 -6.32 -12.16 -2.04
C GLY A 173 -5.13 -13.09 -1.95
N PHE A 174 -4.26 -12.97 -2.92
CA PHE A 174 -2.96 -13.61 -2.86
C PHE A 174 -1.89 -12.66 -3.43
N THR A 175 -0.65 -12.85 -3.01
CA THR A 175 0.50 -12.19 -3.60
C THR A 175 1.34 -13.22 -4.34
N TRP A 176 1.70 -12.90 -5.57
CA TRP A 176 2.63 -13.67 -6.38
C TRP A 176 3.88 -12.83 -6.63
N ASN A 177 4.98 -13.20 -5.98
CA ASN A 177 6.31 -12.64 -6.24
C ASN A 177 6.89 -13.32 -7.49
N ILE A 178 6.76 -12.67 -8.65
CA ILE A 178 7.25 -13.17 -9.95
C ILE A 178 8.77 -13.15 -9.96
N THR A 179 9.36 -12.05 -9.44
CA THR A 179 10.79 -11.90 -9.14
C THR A 179 10.95 -11.36 -7.72
N PRO A 180 12.17 -11.26 -7.17
CA PRO A 180 12.36 -10.60 -5.88
C PRO A 180 11.83 -9.16 -5.81
N ASP A 181 11.83 -8.47 -6.97
CA ASP A 181 11.50 -7.05 -7.06
C ASP A 181 10.13 -6.79 -7.68
N PHE A 182 9.48 -7.80 -8.28
CA PHE A 182 8.19 -7.65 -8.97
C PHE A 182 7.14 -8.60 -8.42
N GLN A 183 6.04 -8.02 -7.93
CA GLN A 183 4.90 -8.75 -7.39
C GLN A 183 3.58 -8.34 -8.02
N VAL A 184 2.62 -9.26 -7.98
CA VAL A 184 1.22 -9.04 -8.35
C VAL A 184 0.33 -9.48 -7.20
N ASN A 185 -0.60 -8.61 -6.81
CA ASN A 185 -1.54 -8.87 -5.71
C ASN A 185 -2.98 -8.69 -6.21
N PRO A 186 -3.64 -9.74 -6.71
CA PRO A 186 -5.08 -9.73 -6.96
C PRO A 186 -5.88 -10.06 -5.69
N ALA A 187 -7.04 -9.41 -5.54
CA ALA A 187 -7.96 -9.67 -4.45
C ALA A 187 -9.44 -9.52 -4.87
N ILE A 188 -10.31 -10.11 -4.08
CA ILE A 188 -11.75 -9.93 -4.13
C ILE A 188 -12.19 -9.26 -2.83
N TYR A 189 -12.99 -8.23 -2.97
CA TYR A 189 -13.58 -7.45 -1.89
C TYR A 189 -15.04 -7.81 -1.72
N PHE A 190 -15.45 -7.99 -0.50
CA PHE A 190 -16.82 -8.24 -0.05
C PHE A 190 -17.27 -7.03 0.78
N ALA A 191 -18.15 -6.18 0.25
CA ALA A 191 -18.62 -5.01 0.97
C ALA A 191 -19.30 -5.40 2.29
N ASN A 192 -18.90 -4.79 3.40
CA ASN A 192 -19.40 -5.17 4.73
C ASN A 192 -20.93 -5.03 4.86
N TYR A 193 -21.54 -4.07 4.15
CA TYR A 193 -23.00 -3.87 4.19
C TYR A 193 -23.77 -4.69 3.15
N HIS A 194 -23.10 -5.03 2.03
CA HIS A 194 -23.66 -5.81 0.94
C HIS A 194 -22.67 -6.89 0.51
N PRO A 195 -22.49 -7.95 1.32
CA PRO A 195 -21.44 -8.96 1.06
C PRO A 195 -21.66 -9.75 -0.25
N GLU A 196 -22.85 -9.71 -0.82
CA GLU A 196 -23.14 -10.26 -2.15
C GLU A 196 -22.51 -9.44 -3.28
N ARG A 197 -22.04 -8.24 -3.01
CA ARG A 197 -21.36 -7.39 -3.98
C ARG A 197 -19.87 -7.69 -3.99
N LEU A 198 -19.48 -8.52 -4.93
CA LEU A 198 -18.08 -8.82 -5.18
C LEU A 198 -17.45 -7.71 -6.02
N MET A 199 -16.26 -7.29 -5.64
CA MET A 199 -15.50 -6.27 -6.36
C MET A 199 -14.08 -6.76 -6.57
N GLY A 200 -13.56 -6.56 -7.77
CA GLY A 200 -12.21 -7.00 -8.14
C GLY A 200 -11.17 -5.92 -7.89
N TYR A 201 -9.96 -6.38 -7.59
CA TYR A 201 -8.79 -5.55 -7.34
C TYR A 201 -7.52 -6.28 -7.80
N VAL A 202 -6.57 -5.55 -8.35
CA VAL A 202 -5.23 -6.05 -8.62
C VAL A 202 -4.21 -4.92 -8.53
N VAL A 203 -3.07 -5.22 -7.90
CA VAL A 203 -1.90 -4.32 -7.86
C VAL A 203 -0.70 -5.01 -8.47
N PHE A 204 0.05 -4.25 -9.25
CA PHE A 204 1.35 -4.60 -9.79
C PHE A 204 2.39 -3.71 -9.12
N THR A 205 3.35 -4.27 -8.44
CA THR A 205 4.39 -3.52 -7.71
C THR A 205 5.78 -3.89 -8.18
N TYR A 206 6.60 -2.88 -8.44
CA TYR A 206 8.04 -3.04 -8.68
C TYR A 206 8.83 -2.25 -7.65
N THR A 207 9.80 -2.91 -6.99
CA THR A 207 10.65 -2.32 -5.95
C THR A 207 12.05 -2.03 -6.50
N PHE A 208 12.53 -0.81 -6.31
CA PHE A 208 13.87 -0.34 -6.64
C PHE A 208 14.70 -0.18 -5.37
N HIS A 209 15.89 -0.77 -5.32
CA HIS A 209 16.83 -0.67 -4.21
C HIS A 209 17.80 0.50 -4.46
N LEU A 210 17.45 1.73 -4.04
CA LEU A 210 18.20 2.95 -4.35
C LEU A 210 19.56 3.06 -3.63
N ARG A 211 19.77 2.30 -2.55
CA ARG A 211 21.04 2.29 -1.79
C ARG A 211 22.00 1.17 -2.20
N GLY A 212 21.73 0.51 -3.32
CA GLY A 212 22.49 -0.65 -3.80
C GLY A 212 22.16 -1.91 -3.01
N ASP A 213 22.30 -3.05 -3.66
CA ASP A 213 22.09 -4.36 -3.03
C ASP A 213 22.92 -4.44 -1.76
N LYS A 214 22.28 -4.63 -0.62
CA LYS A 214 22.97 -5.17 0.57
C LYS A 214 23.44 -6.56 0.15
N LYS A 215 24.70 -6.67 -0.35
CA LYS A 215 25.32 -7.96 -0.57
C LYS A 215 25.12 -8.75 0.72
N GLU A 216 24.32 -9.80 0.65
CA GLU A 216 24.33 -10.81 1.71
C GLU A 216 25.80 -11.15 1.97
N PRO A 217 26.31 -11.11 3.21
CA PRO A 217 27.68 -11.46 3.48
C PRO A 217 27.87 -12.90 2.99
N ALA A 218 28.64 -13.05 1.91
CA ALA A 218 29.04 -14.33 1.38
C ALA A 218 29.81 -15.06 2.50
N GLY A 219 29.16 -16.03 3.15
CA GLY A 219 29.83 -16.87 4.14
C GLY A 219 29.06 -17.13 5.44
N ALA A 220 27.89 -17.74 5.35
CA ALA A 220 27.41 -18.60 6.42
C ALA A 220 27.26 -20.01 5.83
N SER A 221 28.36 -20.74 5.81
CA SER A 221 28.36 -22.18 5.57
C SER A 221 27.49 -22.84 6.64
N PRO A 222 26.53 -23.70 6.30
CA PRO A 222 25.77 -24.43 7.31
C PRO A 222 26.71 -25.36 8.06
N LYS A 223 26.74 -25.22 9.40
CA LYS A 223 27.30 -26.24 10.31
C LYS A 223 26.22 -27.19 10.73
#